data_881c1cdfd50ea427fe987798474612f2
#
_entry.id   881c1cdfd50ea427fe987798474612f2
#
_cell.length_a   1.000
_cell.length_b   1.000
_cell.length_c   1.000
_cell.angle_alpha   90.00
_cell.angle_beta   90.00
_cell.angle_gamma   90.00
#
_symmetry.space_group_name_H-M   'P 1'
#
loop_
_entity.id
_entity.type
_entity.pdbx_description
1 polymer ?
#
loop_
_entity_poly.entity_id
_entity_poly.type
_entity_poly.pdbx_seq_one_letter_code
_entity_poly.pdbx_strand_id
1 'polypeptide(L)'
;FAPSTGVIIETPGFLPHETGLQNLMLLAAMSGRADRLRARRAMIELGLDPDEKKPVWKYSLGQRQRLGFAQAFMEDPDVLILDEPFNAMDKASMEEVHDLLQRFKAQNKTVLLASHSAEDIARACDVIYEMEDGELHLVKQ
;
A
#
# COMPACT_ATOMS: atom_id res chain seq x y z
N PHE A 1 8.70 -2.29 -21.55
CA PHE A 1 8.60 -1.47 -20.34
C PHE A 1 7.97 -2.30 -19.23
N ALA A 2 8.47 -2.17 -18.02
CA ALA A 2 7.81 -2.79 -16.87
C ALA A 2 6.38 -2.24 -16.75
N PRO A 3 5.39 -3.06 -16.39
CA PRO A 3 4.06 -2.58 -16.06
C PRO A 3 4.14 -1.51 -14.97
N SER A 4 3.16 -0.62 -14.90
CA SER A 4 3.12 0.39 -13.84
C SER A 4 3.12 -0.30 -12.48
N THR A 5 4.03 0.07 -11.60
CA THR A 5 4.28 -0.64 -10.36
C THR A 5 4.12 0.32 -9.17
N GLY A 6 3.26 -0.05 -8.23
CA GLY A 6 3.19 0.55 -6.90
C GLY A 6 4.02 -0.26 -5.91
N VAL A 7 4.76 0.40 -5.04
CA VAL A 7 5.68 -0.26 -4.10
C VAL A 7 5.50 0.30 -2.70
N ILE A 8 5.42 -0.60 -1.73
CA ILE A 8 5.53 -0.30 -0.30
C ILE A 8 6.64 -1.17 0.27
N ILE A 9 7.68 -0.53 0.78
CA ILE A 9 8.80 -1.21 1.46
C ILE A 9 8.85 -0.68 2.89
N GLU A 10 8.61 -1.57 3.85
CA GLU A 10 8.61 -1.27 5.28
C GLU A 10 7.78 -0.01 5.63
N THR A 11 8.42 1.03 6.16
CA THR A 11 7.77 2.28 6.53
C THR A 11 7.96 3.33 5.44
N PRO A 12 6.87 3.82 4.81
CA PRO A 12 6.98 4.84 3.78
C PRO A 12 7.65 6.12 4.27
N GLY A 13 8.64 6.60 3.50
CA GLY A 13 9.35 7.85 3.75
C GLY A 13 8.58 9.05 3.21
N PHE A 14 7.93 9.82 4.09
CA PHE A 14 7.22 11.04 3.74
C PHE A 14 7.95 12.28 4.27
N LEU A 15 7.70 13.43 3.65
CA LEU A 15 8.14 14.73 4.16
C LEU A 15 7.40 15.00 5.48
N PRO A 16 8.11 15.07 6.61
CA PRO A 16 7.47 15.05 7.92
C PRO A 16 6.62 16.29 8.22
N HIS A 17 7.00 17.44 7.66
CA HIS A 17 6.33 18.73 7.92
C HIS A 17 5.17 19.03 6.98
N GLU A 18 5.00 18.23 5.92
CA GLU A 18 3.90 18.35 4.99
C GLU A 18 2.69 17.51 5.44
N THR A 19 1.49 17.88 4.97
CA THR A 19 0.27 17.06 5.17
C THR A 19 0.32 15.78 4.34
N GLY A 20 -0.57 14.83 4.62
CA GLY A 20 -0.70 13.61 3.81
C GLY A 20 -0.98 13.91 2.35
N LEU A 21 -1.94 14.80 2.09
CA LEU A 21 -2.27 15.18 0.70
C LEU A 21 -1.13 15.89 -0.01
N GLN A 22 -0.39 16.79 0.67
CA GLN A 22 0.77 17.46 0.09
C GLN A 22 1.86 16.48 -0.31
N ASN A 23 2.13 15.48 0.53
CA ASN A 23 3.07 14.38 0.20
C ASN A 23 2.63 13.62 -1.06
N LEU A 24 1.38 13.21 -1.13
CA LEU A 24 0.87 12.50 -2.32
C LEU A 24 0.91 13.36 -3.57
N MET A 25 0.58 14.65 -3.47
CA MET A 25 0.65 15.58 -4.59
C MET A 25 2.06 15.82 -5.11
N LEU A 26 3.07 15.85 -4.23
CA LEU A 26 4.46 15.94 -4.65
C LEU A 26 4.88 14.72 -5.47
N LEU A 27 4.52 13.53 -5.00
CA LEU A 27 4.82 12.28 -5.71
C LEU A 27 4.06 12.17 -7.03
N ALA A 28 2.80 12.57 -7.04
CA ALA A 28 1.99 12.63 -8.26
C ALA A 28 2.60 13.58 -9.32
N ALA A 29 3.13 14.72 -8.88
CA ALA A 29 3.80 15.67 -9.77
C ALA A 29 5.12 15.11 -10.36
N MET A 30 5.84 14.29 -9.58
CA MET A 30 7.08 13.66 -10.04
C MET A 30 6.82 12.54 -11.06
N SER A 31 5.80 11.73 -10.84
CA SER A 31 5.46 10.60 -11.71
C SER A 31 4.65 11.01 -12.94
N GLY A 32 3.85 12.07 -12.84
CA GLY A 32 2.90 12.50 -13.87
C GLY A 32 1.73 11.53 -14.10
N ARG A 33 1.56 10.51 -13.24
CA ARG A 33 0.55 9.44 -13.39
C ARG A 33 -0.70 9.62 -12.54
N ALA A 34 -0.68 10.53 -11.59
CA ALA A 34 -1.82 10.83 -10.73
C ALA A 34 -2.06 12.34 -10.64
N ASP A 35 -3.26 12.69 -10.28
CA ASP A 35 -3.68 14.06 -10.03
C ASP A 35 -4.22 14.21 -8.59
N ARG A 36 -4.62 15.43 -8.25
CA ARG A 36 -5.20 15.74 -6.94
C ARG A 36 -6.46 14.90 -6.63
N LEU A 37 -7.28 14.63 -7.63
CA LEU A 37 -8.51 13.85 -7.44
C LEU A 37 -8.20 12.40 -7.10
N ARG A 38 -7.26 11.79 -7.80
CA ARG A 38 -6.80 10.41 -7.51
C ARG A 38 -6.15 10.32 -6.14
N ALA A 39 -5.28 11.27 -5.77
CA ALA A 39 -4.67 11.31 -4.45
C ALA A 39 -5.71 11.41 -3.32
N ARG A 40 -6.70 12.30 -3.46
CA ARG A 40 -7.79 12.44 -2.50
C ARG A 40 -8.63 11.17 -2.37
N ARG A 41 -9.00 10.55 -3.49
CA ARG A 41 -9.77 9.30 -3.51
C ARG A 41 -9.02 8.18 -2.81
N ALA A 42 -7.74 8.01 -3.10
CA ALA A 42 -6.91 6.98 -2.46
C ALA A 42 -6.82 7.18 -0.93
N MET A 43 -6.72 8.42 -0.46
CA MET A 43 -6.75 8.72 0.97
C MET A 43 -8.09 8.33 1.61
N ILE A 44 -9.22 8.72 0.99
CA ILE A 44 -10.56 8.42 1.50
C ILE A 44 -10.81 6.90 1.56
N GLU A 45 -10.42 6.16 0.53
CA GLU A 45 -10.55 4.70 0.48
C GLU A 45 -9.80 3.97 1.60
N LEU A 46 -8.78 4.63 2.15
CA LEU A 46 -7.96 4.13 3.25
C LEU A 46 -8.28 4.81 4.59
N GLY A 47 -9.45 5.41 4.71
CA GLY A 47 -9.92 6.02 5.96
C GLY A 47 -9.10 7.23 6.42
N LEU A 48 -8.40 7.91 5.49
CA LEU A 48 -7.67 9.14 5.77
C LEU A 48 -8.45 10.36 5.27
N ASP A 49 -8.48 11.43 6.07
CA ASP A 49 -9.07 12.70 5.66
C ASP A 49 -8.06 13.50 4.80
N PRO A 50 -8.35 13.73 3.51
CA PRO A 50 -7.45 14.50 2.64
C PRO A 50 -7.40 16.00 2.99
N ASP A 51 -8.33 16.51 3.78
CA ASP A 51 -8.37 17.91 4.23
C ASP A 51 -7.74 18.11 5.61
N GLU A 52 -7.26 17.04 6.24
CA GLU A 52 -6.52 17.09 7.50
C GLU A 52 -5.27 17.96 7.36
N LYS A 53 -5.17 18.99 8.22
CA LYS A 53 -4.04 19.94 8.23
C LYS A 53 -2.84 19.46 9.05
N LYS A 54 -2.99 18.36 9.76
CA LYS A 54 -1.95 17.78 10.59
C LYS A 54 -0.78 17.28 9.72
N PRO A 55 0.46 17.69 10.01
CA PRO A 55 1.63 17.20 9.27
C PRO A 55 1.90 15.71 9.57
N VAL A 56 2.53 15.01 8.62
CA VAL A 56 2.71 13.54 8.69
C VAL A 56 3.55 13.10 9.89
N TRP A 57 4.45 13.93 10.42
CA TRP A 57 5.19 13.57 11.63
C TRP A 57 4.30 13.36 12.87
N LYS A 58 3.08 13.92 12.87
CA LYS A 58 2.05 13.72 13.91
C LYS A 58 1.14 12.52 13.63
N TYR A 59 1.28 11.86 12.49
CA TYR A 59 0.50 10.67 12.18
C TYR A 59 0.92 9.51 13.08
N SER A 60 -0.04 8.65 13.47
CA SER A 60 0.27 7.35 14.04
C SER A 60 1.01 6.49 13.00
N LEU A 61 1.66 5.43 13.45
CA LEU A 61 2.32 4.50 12.54
C LEU A 61 1.32 3.89 11.57
N GLY A 62 0.12 3.48 12.03
CA GLY A 62 -0.95 2.99 11.18
C GLY A 62 -1.47 4.01 10.17
N GLN A 63 -1.56 5.30 10.54
CA GLN A 63 -1.92 6.37 9.59
C GLN A 63 -0.85 6.55 8.51
N ARG A 64 0.44 6.48 8.88
CA ARG A 64 1.54 6.55 7.90
C ARG A 64 1.52 5.35 6.96
N GLN A 65 1.23 4.17 7.48
CA GLN A 65 1.11 2.95 6.67
C GLN A 65 -0.05 3.07 5.67
N ARG A 66 -1.22 3.52 6.11
CA ARG A 66 -2.36 3.78 5.22
C ARG A 66 -2.06 4.85 4.16
N LEU A 67 -1.30 5.89 4.51
CA LEU A 67 -0.83 6.88 3.54
C LEU A 67 0.12 6.27 2.51
N GLY A 68 0.96 5.33 2.91
CA GLY A 68 1.81 4.53 2.01
C GLY A 68 0.99 3.72 1.01
N PHE A 69 -0.08 3.08 1.48
CA PHE A 69 -1.03 2.42 0.58
C PHE A 69 -1.70 3.42 -0.38
N ALA A 70 -2.15 4.59 0.11
CA ALA A 70 -2.73 5.62 -0.75
C ALA A 70 -1.75 6.05 -1.85
N GLN A 71 -0.46 6.20 -1.52
CA GLN A 71 0.59 6.47 -2.50
C GLN A 71 0.69 5.36 -3.56
N ALA A 72 0.74 4.11 -3.14
CA ALA A 72 0.91 2.99 -4.05
C ALA A 72 -0.29 2.81 -4.99
N PHE A 73 -1.51 3.09 -4.51
CA PHE A 73 -2.75 2.91 -5.26
C PHE A 73 -3.16 4.10 -6.12
N MET A 74 -2.78 5.34 -5.77
CA MET A 74 -3.28 6.54 -6.46
C MET A 74 -2.94 6.60 -7.94
N GLU A 75 -1.89 5.90 -8.38
CA GLU A 75 -1.47 5.83 -9.77
C GLU A 75 -2.14 4.68 -10.55
N ASP A 76 -3.01 3.92 -9.90
CA ASP A 76 -3.69 2.76 -10.47
C ASP A 76 -2.72 1.74 -11.13
N PRO A 77 -1.72 1.23 -10.40
CA PRO A 77 -0.68 0.38 -10.96
C PRO A 77 -1.25 -0.98 -11.41
N ASP A 78 -0.53 -1.67 -12.31
CA ASP A 78 -0.83 -3.04 -12.72
C ASP A 78 -0.25 -4.08 -11.75
N VAL A 79 0.82 -3.70 -11.06
CA VAL A 79 1.54 -4.55 -10.09
C VAL A 79 1.73 -3.79 -8.79
N LEU A 80 1.45 -4.44 -7.67
CA LEU A 80 1.79 -3.97 -6.34
C LEU A 80 2.86 -4.87 -5.73
N ILE A 81 3.89 -4.26 -5.18
CA ILE A 81 4.92 -4.93 -4.38
C ILE A 81 4.82 -4.42 -2.96
N LEU A 82 4.54 -5.31 -2.03
CA LEU A 82 4.26 -4.99 -0.64
C LEU A 82 5.21 -5.80 0.27
N ASP A 83 6.02 -5.10 1.04
CA ASP A 83 6.92 -5.70 2.02
C ASP A 83 6.43 -5.36 3.44
N GLU A 84 6.04 -6.38 4.21
CA GLU A 84 5.47 -6.28 5.55
C GLU A 84 4.36 -5.21 5.69
N PRO A 85 3.36 -5.20 4.77
CA PRO A 85 2.43 -4.07 4.64
C PRO A 85 1.46 -3.92 5.81
N PHE A 86 1.23 -4.98 6.59
CA PHE A 86 0.28 -4.98 7.71
C PHE A 86 0.91 -4.64 9.05
N ASN A 87 2.23 -4.48 9.11
CA ASN A 87 2.94 -4.13 10.33
C ASN A 87 2.37 -2.85 10.95
N ALA A 88 2.11 -2.91 12.27
CA ALA A 88 1.59 -1.80 13.07
C ALA A 88 0.19 -1.28 12.68
N MET A 89 -0.57 -2.05 11.89
CA MET A 89 -1.99 -1.77 11.65
C MET A 89 -2.86 -2.37 12.75
N ASP A 90 -3.91 -1.65 13.13
CA ASP A 90 -5.00 -2.23 13.90
C ASP A 90 -5.89 -3.13 13.01
N LYS A 91 -6.69 -3.96 13.65
CA LYS A 91 -7.53 -4.94 12.95
C LYS A 91 -8.48 -4.31 11.93
N ALA A 92 -9.07 -3.16 12.23
CA ALA A 92 -9.99 -2.48 11.33
C ALA A 92 -9.27 -1.98 10.07
N SER A 93 -8.09 -1.37 10.23
CA SER A 93 -7.26 -0.92 9.12
C SER A 93 -6.76 -2.09 8.25
N MET A 94 -6.44 -3.24 8.86
CA MET A 94 -6.07 -4.46 8.13
C MET A 94 -7.22 -4.96 7.26
N GLU A 95 -8.46 -4.97 7.77
CA GLU A 95 -9.66 -5.35 7.01
C GLU A 95 -9.85 -4.45 5.78
N GLU A 96 -9.75 -3.12 5.96
CA GLU A 96 -9.87 -2.16 4.86
C GLU A 96 -8.83 -2.42 3.76
N VAL A 97 -7.58 -2.71 4.15
CA VAL A 97 -6.52 -3.02 3.20
C VAL A 97 -6.74 -4.37 2.51
N HIS A 98 -7.17 -5.39 3.25
CA HIS A 98 -7.52 -6.68 2.64
C HIS A 98 -8.63 -6.54 1.59
N ASP A 99 -9.69 -5.79 1.88
CA ASP A 99 -10.77 -5.52 0.93
C ASP A 99 -10.27 -4.77 -0.31
N LEU A 100 -9.36 -3.81 -0.10
CA LEU A 100 -8.74 -3.07 -1.20
C LEU A 100 -7.89 -4.00 -2.10
N LEU A 101 -7.09 -4.88 -1.51
CA LEU A 101 -6.31 -5.88 -2.25
C LEU A 101 -7.19 -6.85 -3.03
N GLN A 102 -8.31 -7.29 -2.47
CA GLN A 102 -9.27 -8.15 -3.18
C GLN A 102 -9.89 -7.43 -4.39
N ARG A 103 -10.28 -6.16 -4.23
CA ARG A 103 -10.78 -5.35 -5.35
C ARG A 103 -9.72 -5.14 -6.44
N PHE A 104 -8.47 -4.97 -6.04
CA PHE A 104 -7.33 -4.83 -6.95
C PHE A 104 -7.12 -6.12 -7.78
N LYS A 105 -7.13 -7.28 -7.11
CA LYS A 105 -7.04 -8.59 -7.77
C LYS A 105 -8.21 -8.84 -8.73
N ALA A 106 -9.43 -8.45 -8.36
CA ALA A 106 -10.62 -8.59 -9.21
C ALA A 106 -10.52 -7.80 -10.53
N GLN A 107 -9.62 -6.83 -10.63
CA GLN A 107 -9.29 -6.09 -11.86
C GLN A 107 -8.18 -6.75 -12.70
N ASN A 108 -7.84 -8.01 -12.44
CA ASN A 108 -6.74 -8.77 -13.06
C ASN A 108 -5.36 -8.13 -12.86
N LYS A 109 -5.16 -7.46 -11.75
CA LYS A 109 -3.88 -6.88 -11.36
C LYS A 109 -3.12 -7.86 -10.45
N THR A 110 -1.83 -7.67 -10.34
CA THR A 110 -0.93 -8.58 -9.61
C THR A 110 -0.47 -7.96 -8.30
N VAL A 111 -0.48 -8.75 -7.22
CA VAL A 111 0.10 -8.37 -5.93
C VAL A 111 1.21 -9.35 -5.58
N LEU A 112 2.39 -8.83 -5.32
CA LEU A 112 3.50 -9.54 -4.71
C LEU A 112 3.61 -9.08 -3.25
N LEU A 113 3.40 -10.01 -2.32
CA LEU A 113 3.39 -9.74 -0.88
C LEU A 113 4.49 -10.55 -0.19
N ALA A 114 5.35 -9.86 0.56
CA ALA A 114 6.25 -10.48 1.51
C ALA A 114 5.76 -10.20 2.94
N SER A 115 5.64 -11.24 3.76
CA SER A 115 5.24 -11.13 5.17
C SER A 115 5.72 -12.32 5.98
N HIS A 116 5.93 -12.11 7.27
CA HIS A 116 6.17 -13.16 8.26
C HIS A 116 4.87 -13.69 8.90
N SER A 117 3.73 -13.02 8.68
CA SER A 117 2.43 -13.42 9.20
C SER A 117 1.78 -14.48 8.32
N ALA A 118 1.76 -15.73 8.78
CA ALA A 118 1.10 -16.81 8.08
C ALA A 118 -0.41 -16.57 7.88
N GLU A 119 -1.07 -15.87 8.83
CA GLU A 119 -2.49 -15.52 8.75
C GLU A 119 -2.75 -14.53 7.61
N ASP A 120 -1.95 -13.46 7.51
CA ASP A 120 -2.10 -12.44 6.46
C ASP A 120 -1.82 -13.02 5.08
N ILE A 121 -0.77 -13.86 4.97
CA ILE A 121 -0.42 -14.55 3.73
C ILE A 121 -1.56 -15.47 3.30
N ALA A 122 -2.07 -16.31 4.21
CA ALA A 122 -3.14 -17.26 3.90
C ALA A 122 -4.43 -16.57 3.43
N ARG A 123 -4.69 -15.37 3.96
CA ARG A 123 -5.87 -14.58 3.65
C ARG A 123 -5.73 -13.77 2.36
N ALA A 124 -4.57 -13.20 2.10
CA ALA A 124 -4.34 -12.28 0.99
C ALA A 124 -3.91 -12.98 -0.30
N CYS A 125 -3.21 -14.12 -0.20
CA CYS A 125 -2.49 -14.74 -1.30
C CYS A 125 -3.20 -15.96 -1.90
N ASP A 126 -3.20 -16.03 -3.23
CA ASP A 126 -3.72 -17.19 -3.97
C ASP A 126 -2.60 -18.24 -4.14
N VAL A 127 -1.37 -17.79 -4.33
CA VAL A 127 -0.17 -18.62 -4.47
C VAL A 127 0.83 -18.23 -3.40
N ILE A 128 1.41 -19.22 -2.72
CA ILE A 128 2.33 -18.98 -1.60
C ILE A 128 3.64 -19.72 -1.86
N TYR A 129 4.73 -18.98 -1.76
CA TYR A 129 6.09 -19.52 -1.74
C TYR A 129 6.73 -19.26 -0.39
N GLU A 130 7.50 -20.22 0.08
CA GLU A 130 8.42 -20.06 1.20
C GLU A 130 9.83 -19.87 0.66
N MET A 131 10.56 -18.93 1.24
CA MET A 131 11.96 -18.68 0.90
C MET A 131 12.85 -19.22 2.01
N GLU A 132 13.69 -20.20 1.69
CA GLU A 132 14.65 -20.80 2.59
C GLU A 132 16.02 -20.90 1.89
N ASP A 133 17.07 -20.44 2.53
CA ASP A 133 18.47 -20.46 2.02
C ASP A 133 18.64 -19.89 0.59
N GLY A 134 17.80 -18.91 0.21
CA GLY A 134 17.84 -18.28 -1.11
C GLY A 134 17.08 -19.04 -2.21
N GLU A 135 16.38 -20.09 -1.87
CA GLU A 135 15.53 -20.88 -2.77
C GLU A 135 14.04 -20.65 -2.46
N LEU A 136 13.20 -20.66 -3.50
CA LEU A 136 11.75 -20.54 -3.38
C LEU A 136 11.08 -21.91 -3.50
N HIS A 137 10.31 -22.28 -2.49
CA HIS A 137 9.53 -23.52 -2.45
C HIS A 137 8.04 -23.21 -2.51
N LEU A 138 7.32 -23.79 -3.47
CA LEU A 138 5.88 -23.64 -3.59
C LEU A 138 5.16 -24.36 -2.43
N VAL A 139 4.38 -23.60 -1.65
CA VAL A 139 3.61 -24.12 -0.50
C VAL A 139 2.13 -24.29 -0.84
N LYS A 140 1.56 -23.34 -1.61
CA LYS A 140 0.15 -23.31 -1.98
C LYS A 140 -0.04 -22.74 -3.38
N GLN A 141 -0.92 -23.36 -4.13
CA GLN A 141 -1.40 -22.92 -5.44
C GLN A 141 -2.92 -22.95 -5.50
#